data_c7f013bdc25128e8826927c5118143e7
#
_entry.id   c7f013bdc25128e8826927c5118143e7
#
_cell.length_a   1.000
_cell.length_b   1.000
_cell.length_c   1.000
_cell.angle_alpha   90.00
_cell.angle_beta   90.00
_cell.angle_gamma   90.00
#
_symmetry.space_group_name_H-M   'P 1'
#
loop_
_entity.id
_entity.type
_entity.pdbx_description
1 polymer ?
#
loop_
_entity_poly.entity_id
_entity_poly.type
_entity_poly.pdbx_seq_one_letter_code
_entity_poly.pdbx_strand_id
1 'polypeptide(L)'
;GTPAGNMTFYRVYGQYQKYHSFSKGNILSFNGEVGYSQAYGNNPFPITKNYYVGGIGSVRGYAPGSLGPTFYNTNTGTYQPTGGQSKIVSNLEYTVPVPGSGADKTLRLFGFVDGGNVYGQNINLVLRYSYGLGLSWISPLGPLKFSYGIPIRSLPTDNVQRLQFQVGTAF
;
A
#
# COMPACT_ATOMS: atom_id res chain seq x y z
N GLY A 1 -5.48 -35.33 -16.79
CA GLY A 1 -5.50 -33.91 -17.04
C GLY A 1 -4.10 -33.40 -17.24
N THR A 2 -3.75 -33.02 -18.46
CA THR A 2 -2.50 -32.33 -18.74
C THR A 2 -2.49 -31.00 -18.03
N PRO A 3 -1.42 -30.60 -17.30
CA PRO A 3 -1.31 -29.24 -16.79
C PRO A 3 -1.20 -28.30 -17.99
N ALA A 4 -2.27 -27.60 -18.26
CA ALA A 4 -2.33 -26.63 -19.33
C ALA A 4 -1.43 -25.44 -19.03
N GLY A 5 -0.53 -25.15 -19.93
CA GLY A 5 0.05 -23.85 -20.14
C GLY A 5 1.33 -23.57 -19.38
N ASN A 6 2.44 -23.67 -20.08
CA ASN A 6 3.70 -22.99 -19.73
C ASN A 6 3.48 -21.48 -19.76
N MET A 7 2.90 -20.93 -18.68
CA MET A 7 2.89 -19.48 -18.47
C MET A 7 4.30 -19.06 -18.10
N THR A 8 5.00 -18.48 -19.05
CA THR A 8 6.38 -18.04 -18.85
C THR A 8 6.37 -16.54 -18.56
N PHE A 9 6.71 -16.19 -17.33
CA PHE A 9 6.86 -14.80 -16.92
C PHE A 9 8.00 -14.67 -15.92
N TYR A 10 8.56 -13.49 -15.82
CA TYR A 10 9.49 -13.14 -14.76
C TYR A 10 8.90 -12.03 -13.88
N ARG A 11 9.34 -12.02 -12.65
CA ARG A 11 8.94 -11.04 -11.64
C ARG A 11 10.16 -10.62 -10.85
N VAL A 12 10.39 -9.31 -10.77
CA VAL A 12 11.42 -8.70 -9.96
C VAL A 12 10.75 -7.84 -8.91
N TYR A 13 11.17 -7.99 -7.66
CA TYR A 13 10.66 -7.23 -6.54
C TYR A 13 11.82 -6.76 -5.68
N GLY A 14 11.82 -5.49 -5.34
CA GLY A 14 12.77 -4.88 -4.43
C GLY A 14 12.06 -4.08 -3.36
N GLN A 15 12.54 -4.20 -2.13
CA GLN A 15 12.06 -3.42 -1.00
C GLN A 15 13.26 -2.87 -0.22
N TYR A 16 13.16 -1.62 0.17
CA TYR A 16 14.13 -0.98 1.05
C TYR A 16 13.41 -0.36 2.23
N GLN A 17 13.81 -0.74 3.43
CA GLN A 17 13.27 -0.21 4.68
C GLN A 17 14.39 0.38 5.52
N LYS A 18 14.15 1.56 6.08
CA LYS A 18 15.08 2.22 7.00
C LYS A 18 14.32 2.80 8.17
N TYR A 19 14.82 2.53 9.36
CA TYR A 19 14.32 3.09 10.61
C TYR A 19 15.41 3.91 11.26
N HIS A 20 15.05 5.10 11.72
CA HIS A 20 15.94 5.97 12.47
C HIS A 20 15.25 6.35 13.78
N SER A 21 15.86 5.93 14.90
CA SER A 21 15.38 6.27 16.24
C SER A 21 16.07 7.54 16.74
N PHE A 22 15.25 8.51 17.10
CA PHE A 22 15.67 9.71 17.81
C PHE A 22 15.57 9.50 19.32
N SER A 23 16.09 10.45 20.09
CA SER A 23 15.90 10.46 21.55
C SER A 23 14.41 10.45 21.94
N LYS A 24 14.09 9.91 23.12
CA LYS A 24 12.73 9.84 23.70
C LYS A 24 11.76 8.88 22.99
N GLY A 25 12.26 7.93 22.19
CA GLY A 25 11.43 6.90 21.56
C GLY A 25 10.69 7.34 20.30
N ASN A 26 11.07 8.47 19.72
CA ASN A 26 10.58 8.90 18.42
C ASN A 26 11.26 8.11 17.31
N ILE A 27 10.52 7.69 16.30
CA ILE A 27 11.00 6.85 15.20
C ILE A 27 10.57 7.48 13.88
N LEU A 28 11.54 7.67 12.99
CA LEU A 28 11.27 7.97 11.58
C LEU A 28 11.49 6.69 10.78
N SER A 29 10.50 6.27 10.04
CA SER A 29 10.57 5.10 9.17
C SER A 29 10.35 5.49 7.72
N PHE A 30 11.12 4.89 6.85
CA PHE A 30 10.99 4.97 5.42
C PHE A 30 10.84 3.55 4.85
N ASN A 31 9.88 3.35 3.98
CA ASN A 31 9.71 2.13 3.19
C ASN A 31 9.57 2.49 1.72
N GLY A 32 10.35 1.86 0.88
CA GLY A 32 10.27 1.99 -0.58
C GLY A 32 10.12 0.60 -1.21
N GLU A 33 9.18 0.45 -2.12
CA GLU A 33 8.93 -0.80 -2.83
C GLU A 33 8.86 -0.55 -4.33
N VAL A 34 9.51 -1.41 -5.07
CA VAL A 34 9.40 -1.45 -6.52
C VAL A 34 9.15 -2.88 -6.96
N GLY A 35 8.27 -3.05 -7.92
CA GLY A 35 7.96 -4.34 -8.50
C GLY A 35 7.80 -4.22 -10.00
N TYR A 36 8.34 -5.15 -10.73
CA TYR A 36 8.19 -5.27 -12.17
C TYR A 36 7.98 -6.73 -12.55
N SER A 37 7.02 -6.96 -13.42
CA SER A 37 6.76 -8.28 -13.95
C SER A 37 6.34 -8.21 -15.42
N GLN A 38 6.75 -9.20 -16.20
CA GLN A 38 6.42 -9.28 -17.62
C GLN A 38 6.33 -10.73 -18.05
N ALA A 39 5.35 -11.03 -18.89
CA ALA A 39 5.32 -12.29 -19.62
C ALA A 39 6.33 -12.27 -20.76
N TYR A 40 6.90 -13.41 -21.07
CA TYR A 40 7.68 -13.63 -22.28
C TYR A 40 7.14 -14.82 -23.07
N GLY A 41 7.33 -14.78 -24.39
CA GLY A 41 6.65 -15.70 -25.30
C GLY A 41 5.27 -15.16 -25.73
N ASN A 42 4.44 -16.04 -26.29
CA ASN A 42 3.14 -15.69 -26.85
C ASN A 42 1.98 -15.70 -25.83
N ASN A 43 2.27 -15.90 -24.56
CA ASN A 43 1.25 -16.01 -23.52
C ASN A 43 1.01 -14.65 -22.83
N PRO A 44 -0.24 -14.28 -22.54
CA PRO A 44 -0.56 -13.08 -21.78
C PRO A 44 -0.09 -13.24 -20.32
N PHE A 45 0.28 -12.13 -19.70
CA PHE A 45 0.61 -12.12 -18.27
C PHE A 45 -0.62 -12.48 -17.44
N PRO A 46 -0.52 -13.43 -16.49
CA PRO A 46 -1.66 -13.83 -15.68
C PRO A 46 -2.10 -12.73 -14.71
N ILE A 47 -3.35 -12.28 -14.79
CA ILE A 47 -3.94 -11.23 -13.94
C ILE A 47 -3.82 -11.57 -12.45
N THR A 48 -3.87 -12.85 -12.09
CA THR A 48 -3.72 -13.32 -10.70
C THR A 48 -2.33 -13.05 -10.10
N LYS A 49 -1.36 -12.69 -10.93
CA LYS A 49 0.01 -12.33 -10.52
C LYS A 49 0.26 -10.83 -10.54
N ASN A 50 -0.74 -10.03 -10.87
CA ASN A 50 -0.64 -8.58 -10.84
C ASN A 50 -0.30 -8.06 -9.43
N TYR A 51 0.38 -6.92 -9.39
CA TYR A 51 0.54 -6.14 -8.19
C TYR A 51 -0.71 -5.30 -7.94
N TYR A 52 -1.01 -5.05 -6.67
CA TYR A 52 -2.05 -4.16 -6.22
C TYR A 52 -1.48 -3.15 -5.24
N VAL A 53 -1.95 -1.91 -5.30
CA VAL A 53 -1.51 -0.80 -4.46
C VAL A 53 -2.74 -0.06 -3.93
N GLY A 54 -2.65 0.46 -2.73
CA GLY A 54 -3.72 1.10 -1.96
C GLY A 54 -3.96 0.38 -0.63
N GLY A 55 -4.44 1.11 0.36
CA GLY A 55 -4.70 0.59 1.69
C GLY A 55 -3.57 0.80 2.70
N ILE A 56 -3.81 0.38 3.93
CA ILE A 56 -2.97 0.65 5.10
C ILE A 56 -1.54 0.09 4.99
N GLY A 57 -1.34 -0.97 4.23
CA GLY A 57 -0.01 -1.57 3.96
C GLY A 57 0.72 -0.99 2.75
N SER A 58 0.19 0.07 2.13
CA SER A 58 0.70 0.60 0.87
C SER A 58 0.51 2.12 0.80
N VAL A 59 -0.54 2.63 0.11
CA VAL A 59 -0.87 4.05 0.06
C VAL A 59 -2.17 4.28 0.81
N ARG A 60 -2.06 4.81 2.02
CA ARG A 60 -3.21 5.06 2.91
C ARG A 60 -4.10 6.16 2.36
N GLY A 61 -5.38 6.15 2.72
CA GLY A 61 -6.38 7.08 2.17
C GLY A 61 -7.10 6.59 0.92
N TYR A 62 -6.60 5.51 0.30
CA TYR A 62 -7.24 4.78 -0.81
C TYR A 62 -7.63 3.38 -0.36
N ALA A 63 -8.71 2.84 -0.90
CA ALA A 63 -9.16 1.49 -0.56
C ALA A 63 -8.09 0.43 -0.92
N PRO A 64 -8.05 -0.71 -0.19
CA PRO A 64 -7.08 -1.75 -0.44
C PRO A 64 -7.08 -2.23 -1.89
N GLY A 65 -5.90 -2.21 -2.52
CA GLY A 65 -5.69 -2.67 -3.89
C GLY A 65 -6.41 -1.88 -4.98
N SER A 66 -6.91 -0.67 -4.69
CA SER A 66 -7.79 0.07 -5.59
C SER A 66 -7.07 0.99 -6.58
N LEU A 67 -5.77 1.22 -6.40
CA LEU A 67 -5.02 2.10 -7.28
C LEU A 67 -4.56 1.40 -8.55
N GLY A 68 -4.49 2.15 -9.64
CA GLY A 68 -3.97 1.72 -10.93
C GLY A 68 -5.03 1.55 -12.00
N PRO A 69 -4.79 0.67 -12.98
CA PRO A 69 -5.72 0.40 -14.06
C PRO A 69 -7.04 -0.18 -13.54
N THR A 70 -8.15 0.28 -14.11
CA THR A 70 -9.49 -0.17 -13.77
C THR A 70 -10.25 -0.56 -15.03
N PHE A 71 -11.24 -1.44 -14.91
CA PHE A 71 -12.25 -1.67 -15.93
C PHE A 71 -13.63 -1.34 -15.36
N TYR A 72 -14.52 -0.90 -16.22
CA TYR A 72 -15.90 -0.64 -15.85
C TYR A 72 -16.72 -1.92 -15.91
N ASN A 73 -17.27 -2.34 -14.76
CA ASN A 73 -18.13 -3.50 -14.66
C ASN A 73 -19.59 -3.06 -14.84
N THR A 74 -20.18 -3.40 -15.99
CA THR A 74 -21.55 -3.04 -16.35
C THR A 74 -22.60 -3.67 -15.44
N ASN A 75 -22.30 -4.83 -14.84
CA ASN A 75 -23.25 -5.53 -13.95
C ASN A 75 -23.35 -4.84 -12.57
N THR A 76 -22.27 -4.23 -12.09
CA THR A 76 -22.23 -3.55 -10.80
C THR A 76 -22.28 -2.02 -10.92
N GLY A 77 -22.12 -1.48 -12.13
CA GLY A 77 -22.05 -0.04 -12.37
C GLY A 77 -20.81 0.63 -11.74
N THR A 78 -19.75 -0.13 -11.46
CA THR A 78 -18.57 0.36 -10.73
C THR A 78 -17.26 0.06 -11.45
N TYR A 79 -16.24 0.90 -11.20
CA TYR A 79 -14.88 0.63 -11.65
C TYR A 79 -14.23 -0.39 -10.73
N GLN A 80 -13.67 -1.44 -11.33
CA GLN A 80 -12.97 -2.52 -10.62
C GLN A 80 -11.48 -2.45 -10.91
N PRO A 81 -10.59 -2.50 -9.91
CA PRO A 81 -9.15 -2.50 -10.14
C PRO A 81 -8.68 -3.82 -10.75
N THR A 82 -7.85 -3.73 -11.76
CA THR A 82 -7.21 -4.90 -12.40
C THR A 82 -5.82 -5.18 -11.86
N GLY A 83 -5.28 -4.26 -11.03
CA GLY A 83 -3.88 -4.28 -10.67
C GLY A 83 -2.99 -4.01 -11.90
N GLY A 84 -1.72 -4.34 -11.80
CA GLY A 84 -0.79 -4.14 -12.89
C GLY A 84 0.52 -4.92 -12.75
N GLN A 85 1.31 -4.87 -13.80
CA GLN A 85 2.58 -5.61 -13.90
C GLN A 85 3.73 -4.90 -13.20
N SER A 86 3.58 -3.61 -12.92
CA SER A 86 4.61 -2.81 -12.25
C SER A 86 4.01 -2.02 -11.11
N LYS A 87 4.75 -1.92 -10.00
CA LYS A 87 4.35 -1.09 -8.85
C LYS A 87 5.51 -0.25 -8.34
N ILE A 88 5.17 0.90 -7.79
CA ILE A 88 6.04 1.72 -6.98
C ILE A 88 5.28 2.20 -5.76
N VAL A 89 5.88 2.07 -4.57
CA VAL A 89 5.32 2.55 -3.31
C VAL A 89 6.44 3.20 -2.49
N SER A 90 6.12 4.29 -1.84
CA SER A 90 7.02 4.99 -0.92
C SER A 90 6.21 5.48 0.27
N ASN A 91 6.64 5.14 1.47
CA ASN A 91 6.02 5.53 2.72
C ASN A 91 7.04 6.21 3.62
N LEU A 92 6.69 7.35 4.16
CA LEU A 92 7.43 8.02 5.20
C LEU A 92 6.51 8.18 6.41
N GLU A 93 6.94 7.68 7.56
CA GLU A 93 6.15 7.71 8.79
C GLU A 93 7.00 8.18 9.97
N TYR A 94 6.48 9.13 10.73
CA TYR A 94 7.08 9.61 11.96
C TYR A 94 6.20 9.23 13.15
N THR A 95 6.73 8.43 14.04
CA THR A 95 6.02 7.85 15.18
C THR A 95 6.56 8.41 16.48
N VAL A 96 5.65 8.80 17.37
CA VAL A 96 5.96 9.33 18.71
C VAL A 96 5.16 8.58 19.78
N PRO A 97 5.70 8.38 20.99
CA PRO A 97 4.90 7.91 22.11
C PRO A 97 3.79 8.93 22.44
N VAL A 98 2.63 8.46 22.87
CA VAL A 98 1.54 9.36 23.29
C VAL A 98 1.98 10.15 24.51
N PRO A 99 1.93 11.50 24.49
CA PRO A 99 2.25 12.31 25.64
C PRO A 99 1.32 12.00 26.82
N GLY A 100 1.88 11.82 28.00
CA GLY A 100 1.10 11.54 29.22
C GLY A 100 0.78 10.07 29.49
N SER A 101 1.18 9.15 28.60
CA SER A 101 1.00 7.70 28.83
C SER A 101 1.96 7.10 29.88
N GLY A 102 2.78 7.92 30.50
CA GLY A 102 3.72 7.50 31.56
C GLY A 102 4.74 6.48 31.04
N ALA A 103 4.84 5.35 31.76
CA ALA A 103 5.72 4.25 31.38
C ALA A 103 5.15 3.36 30.26
N ASP A 104 3.87 3.55 29.91
CA ASP A 104 3.22 2.77 28.85
C ASP A 104 3.64 3.27 27.46
N LYS A 105 4.51 2.51 26.81
CA LYS A 105 5.00 2.78 25.46
C LYS A 105 4.25 1.99 24.40
N THR A 106 3.16 1.34 24.76
CA THR A 106 2.37 0.50 23.87
C THR A 106 1.50 1.31 22.91
N LEU A 107 1.12 2.53 23.32
CA LEU A 107 0.31 3.45 22.54
C LEU A 107 1.18 4.54 21.89
N ARG A 108 1.08 4.68 20.58
CA ARG A 108 1.89 5.61 19.78
C ARG A 108 1.05 6.37 18.78
N LEU A 109 1.34 7.64 18.59
CA LEU A 109 0.82 8.44 17.49
C LEU A 109 1.81 8.41 16.33
N PHE A 110 1.30 8.47 15.12
CA PHE A 110 2.15 8.63 13.94
C PHE A 110 1.53 9.58 12.92
N GLY A 111 2.40 10.30 12.23
CA GLY A 111 2.07 11.05 11.03
C GLY A 111 2.74 10.40 9.83
N PHE A 112 2.13 10.46 8.65
CA PHE A 112 2.65 9.82 7.47
C PHE A 112 2.44 10.60 6.18
N VAL A 113 3.30 10.32 5.22
CA VAL A 113 3.15 10.70 3.82
C VAL A 113 3.43 9.47 2.97
N ASP A 114 2.47 9.10 2.14
CA ASP A 114 2.56 7.96 1.25
C ASP A 114 2.49 8.41 -0.21
N GLY A 115 3.18 7.68 -1.07
CA GLY A 115 3.11 7.85 -2.50
C GLY A 115 3.24 6.50 -3.21
N GLY A 116 2.52 6.32 -4.28
CA GLY A 116 2.63 5.09 -5.06
C GLY A 116 1.57 4.96 -6.13
N ASN A 117 1.75 3.95 -6.94
CA ASN A 117 0.74 3.50 -7.90
C ASN A 117 1.14 2.12 -8.45
N VAL A 118 0.23 1.53 -9.20
CA VAL A 118 0.47 0.33 -9.98
C VAL A 118 0.16 0.63 -11.46
N TYR A 119 0.91 0.00 -12.35
CA TYR A 119 0.87 0.25 -13.78
C TYR A 119 0.67 -1.05 -14.54
N GLY A 120 -0.11 -0.97 -15.63
CA GLY A 120 -0.24 -2.03 -16.63
C GLY A 120 1.00 -2.13 -17.51
N GLN A 121 0.82 -2.56 -18.76
CA GLN A 121 1.92 -2.67 -19.74
C GLN A 121 2.55 -1.31 -20.08
N ASN A 122 1.75 -0.24 -20.09
CA ASN A 122 2.23 1.12 -20.32
C ASN A 122 2.46 1.81 -18.97
N ILE A 123 3.72 2.10 -18.67
CA ILE A 123 4.10 2.82 -17.45
C ILE A 123 3.86 4.31 -17.68
N ASN A 124 2.71 4.79 -17.22
CA ASN A 124 2.45 6.23 -17.12
C ASN A 124 2.67 6.63 -15.66
N LEU A 125 3.77 7.30 -15.35
CA LEU A 125 4.23 7.63 -13.99
C LEU A 125 3.33 8.66 -13.27
N VAL A 126 2.04 8.42 -13.25
CA VAL A 126 1.08 9.21 -12.46
C VAL A 126 1.00 8.61 -11.07
N LEU A 127 1.74 9.17 -10.12
CA LEU A 127 1.71 8.75 -8.72
C LEU A 127 0.48 9.31 -8.00
N ARG A 128 -0.03 8.54 -7.06
CA ARG A 128 -1.01 8.97 -6.06
C ARG A 128 -0.27 9.28 -4.78
N TYR A 129 -0.70 10.34 -4.11
CA TYR A 129 -0.12 10.77 -2.84
C TYR A 129 -1.20 10.92 -1.80
N SER A 130 -0.84 10.64 -0.56
CA SER A 130 -1.69 10.90 0.60
C SER A 130 -0.83 11.26 1.79
N TYR A 131 -1.45 11.92 2.76
CA TYR A 131 -0.86 12.19 4.05
C TYR A 131 -1.91 11.96 5.12
N GLY A 132 -1.48 11.82 6.35
CA GLY A 132 -2.43 11.61 7.43
C GLY A 132 -1.78 11.40 8.77
N LEU A 133 -2.63 11.04 9.71
CA LEU A 133 -2.27 10.73 11.08
C LEU A 133 -2.85 9.37 11.46
N GLY A 134 -2.31 8.78 12.51
CA GLY A 134 -2.84 7.54 13.02
C GLY A 134 -2.39 7.22 14.42
N LEU A 135 -2.95 6.12 14.92
CA LEU A 135 -2.69 5.56 16.23
C LEU A 135 -2.27 4.10 16.08
N SER A 136 -1.18 3.75 16.74
CA SER A 136 -0.71 2.37 16.85
C SER A 136 -0.73 1.96 18.31
N TRP A 137 -1.33 0.82 18.59
CA TRP A 137 -1.43 0.27 19.93
C TRP A 137 -1.05 -1.20 19.96
N ILE A 138 -0.08 -1.54 20.80
CA ILE A 138 0.27 -2.93 21.09
C ILE A 138 -0.67 -3.42 22.20
N SER A 139 -1.82 -3.96 21.79
CA SER A 139 -2.84 -4.46 22.71
C SER A 139 -2.52 -5.90 23.15
N PRO A 140 -3.15 -6.40 24.25
CA PRO A 140 -3.03 -7.80 24.64
C PRO A 140 -3.53 -8.80 23.58
N LEU A 141 -4.37 -8.35 22.65
CA LEU A 141 -4.90 -9.13 21.53
C LEU A 141 -4.04 -9.04 20.26
N GLY A 142 -2.94 -8.29 20.33
CA GLY A 142 -2.06 -8.04 19.20
C GLY A 142 -1.98 -6.56 18.79
N PRO A 143 -1.13 -6.25 17.83
CA PRO A 143 -0.97 -4.87 17.38
C PRO A 143 -2.20 -4.39 16.59
N LEU A 144 -2.66 -3.21 16.95
CA LEU A 144 -3.74 -2.49 16.30
C LEU A 144 -3.19 -1.21 15.67
N LYS A 145 -3.59 -0.91 14.46
CA LYS A 145 -3.21 0.32 13.77
C LYS A 145 -4.44 0.98 13.15
N PHE A 146 -4.67 2.24 13.49
CA PHE A 146 -5.70 3.09 12.92
C PHE A 146 -5.04 4.21 12.16
N SER A 147 -5.51 4.52 10.97
CA SER A 147 -5.02 5.64 10.18
C SER A 147 -6.14 6.41 9.54
N TYR A 148 -6.00 7.74 9.52
CA TYR A 148 -6.84 8.63 8.75
C TYR A 148 -5.99 9.30 7.68
N GLY A 149 -6.19 8.88 6.42
CA GLY A 149 -5.43 9.33 5.26
C GLY A 149 -6.25 10.27 4.37
N ILE A 150 -5.62 11.36 3.97
CA ILE A 150 -6.20 12.35 3.07
C ILE A 150 -5.46 12.26 1.73
N PRO A 151 -6.14 11.84 0.65
CA PRO A 151 -5.56 11.88 -0.69
C PRO A 151 -5.24 13.31 -1.12
N ILE A 152 -4.02 13.54 -1.61
CA ILE A 152 -3.62 14.84 -2.19
C ILE A 152 -4.05 14.89 -3.66
N ARG A 153 -3.94 13.76 -4.35
CA ARG A 153 -4.29 13.63 -5.76
C ARG A 153 -5.05 12.34 -5.99
N SER A 154 -6.33 12.46 -6.33
CA SER A 154 -7.19 11.34 -6.70
C SER A 154 -7.83 11.57 -8.07
N LEU A 155 -8.07 10.50 -8.80
CA LEU A 155 -8.89 10.51 -10.01
C LEU A 155 -10.33 10.11 -9.67
N PRO A 156 -11.30 10.41 -10.54
CA PRO A 156 -12.69 9.99 -10.36
C PRO A 156 -12.88 8.48 -10.27
N THR A 157 -11.93 7.71 -10.81
CA THR A 157 -11.91 6.24 -10.79
C THR A 157 -11.27 5.67 -9.53
N ASP A 158 -10.59 6.49 -8.72
CA ASP A 158 -9.93 6.05 -7.50
C ASP A 158 -10.97 5.85 -6.38
N ASN A 159 -10.89 4.72 -5.69
CA ASN A 159 -11.72 4.45 -4.54
C ASN A 159 -11.05 4.99 -3.27
N VAL A 160 -11.59 6.08 -2.73
CA VAL A 160 -11.06 6.76 -1.54
C VAL A 160 -11.63 6.13 -0.28
N GLN A 161 -10.75 5.70 0.61
CA GLN A 161 -11.10 5.20 1.95
C GLN A 161 -10.19 5.86 2.99
N ARG A 162 -10.65 6.95 3.58
CA ARG A 162 -9.83 7.78 4.48
C ARG A 162 -9.54 7.10 5.81
N LEU A 163 -10.55 6.48 6.41
CA LEU A 163 -10.37 5.76 7.67
C LEU A 163 -10.03 4.30 7.38
N GLN A 164 -8.91 3.84 7.92
CA GLN A 164 -8.41 2.50 7.74
C GLN A 164 -7.94 1.93 9.07
N PHE A 165 -8.12 0.64 9.22
CA PHE A 165 -7.82 -0.04 10.45
C PHE A 165 -7.23 -1.41 10.15
N GLN A 166 -6.27 -1.84 10.95
CA GLN A 166 -5.56 -3.09 10.82
C GLN A 166 -5.41 -3.76 12.18
N VAL A 167 -5.64 -5.05 12.22
CA VAL A 167 -5.40 -5.91 13.39
C VAL A 167 -4.37 -6.96 13.00
N GLY A 168 -3.38 -7.21 13.86
CA GLY A 168 -2.39 -8.25 13.64
C GLY A 168 -1.09 -7.76 13.00
N THR A 169 -0.15 -8.69 12.83
CA THR A 169 1.20 -8.44 12.36
C THR A 169 1.25 -8.26 10.84
N ALA A 170 1.16 -7.06 10.38
CA ALA A 170 1.73 -6.71 9.10
C ALA A 170 2.55 -5.44 9.31
N PHE A 171 3.79 -5.63 9.69
CA PHE A 171 4.81 -4.60 9.77
C PHE A 171 5.91 -4.92 8.78
#